data_514d0368b7fcf56292b068748c8a5a4f
#
_entry.id   514d0368b7fcf56292b068748c8a5a4f
#
_cell.length_a   1.000
_cell.length_b   1.000
_cell.length_c   1.000
_cell.angle_alpha   90.00
_cell.angle_beta   90.00
_cell.angle_gamma   90.00
#
_symmetry.space_group_name_H-M   'P 1'
#
loop_
_entity.id
_entity.type
_entity.pdbx_description
1 polymer ?
#
loop_
_entity_poly.entity_id
_entity_poly.type
_entity_poly.pdbx_seq_one_letter_code
_entity_poly.pdbx_strand_id
1 'polypeptide(L)'
;MTTISAQATQVYQVFIKATPEAIWDAITKPEFTSRYFHGVTIETTPEERRSYQGSELKNVGEVVEYDPPRKLVHSWISYYDPELAAEDPSRVSWEIEPQESGYSLLTVTHDQLEGAPKTAANVSGTGWMMVLSGLKTLLETGEPLVG
;
A
#
# COMPACT_ATOMS: atom_id res chain seq x y z
N MET A 1 -15.76 11.17 27.96
CA MET A 1 -15.30 11.80 26.71
C MET A 1 -14.67 10.78 25.80
N THR A 2 -14.96 10.88 24.55
CA THR A 2 -14.41 9.96 23.58
C THR A 2 -13.06 10.45 23.08
N THR A 3 -12.05 9.64 23.17
CA THR A 3 -10.76 9.94 22.58
C THR A 3 -10.87 9.73 21.07
N ILE A 4 -10.41 10.71 20.30
CA ILE A 4 -10.35 10.55 18.86
C ILE A 4 -9.21 9.61 18.55
N SER A 5 -9.52 8.48 17.94
CA SER A 5 -8.53 7.50 17.50
C SER A 5 -8.69 7.25 16.01
N ALA A 6 -7.65 6.69 15.41
CA ALA A 6 -7.70 6.33 14.00
C ALA A 6 -8.75 5.24 13.79
N GLN A 7 -9.40 5.29 12.64
CA GLN A 7 -10.44 4.33 12.28
C GLN A 7 -9.86 2.92 12.15
N ALA A 8 -10.64 1.93 12.57
CA ALA A 8 -10.29 0.53 12.36
C ALA A 8 -10.42 0.13 10.87
N THR A 9 -11.15 0.93 10.10
CA THR A 9 -11.24 0.80 8.65
C THR A 9 -10.98 2.17 8.04
N GLN A 10 -10.01 2.23 7.12
CA GLN A 10 -9.60 3.47 6.46
C GLN A 10 -9.67 3.26 4.95
N VAL A 11 -10.26 4.23 4.24
CA VAL A 11 -10.42 4.17 2.79
C VAL A 11 -9.78 5.39 2.16
N TYR A 12 -8.94 5.17 1.16
CA TYR A 12 -8.27 6.23 0.41
C TYR A 12 -8.51 6.03 -1.06
N GLN A 13 -8.77 7.11 -1.79
CA GLN A 13 -9.00 7.05 -3.22
C GLN A 13 -8.18 8.12 -3.93
N VAL A 14 -7.69 7.77 -5.11
CA VAL A 14 -6.95 8.71 -5.95
C VAL A 14 -7.18 8.34 -7.41
N PHE A 15 -7.32 9.36 -8.27
CA PHE A 15 -7.29 9.16 -9.70
C PHE A 15 -5.86 9.29 -10.20
N ILE A 16 -5.43 8.31 -11.00
CA ILE A 16 -4.08 8.29 -11.55
C ILE A 16 -4.18 8.19 -13.07
N LYS A 17 -3.44 9.03 -13.76
CA LYS A 17 -3.40 8.99 -15.23
C LYS A 17 -2.48 7.85 -15.67
N ALA A 18 -3.00 6.66 -15.56
CA ALA A 18 -2.32 5.42 -15.90
C ALA A 18 -3.34 4.31 -16.13
N THR A 19 -2.93 3.28 -16.84
CA THR A 19 -3.77 2.09 -17.06
C THR A 19 -3.80 1.23 -15.81
N PRO A 20 -4.83 0.38 -15.63
CA PRO A 20 -4.84 -0.57 -14.52
C PRO A 20 -3.59 -1.46 -14.49
N GLU A 21 -3.10 -1.88 -15.65
CA GLU A 21 -1.89 -2.71 -15.76
C GLU A 21 -0.66 -1.99 -15.23
N ALA A 22 -0.51 -0.70 -15.55
CA ALA A 22 0.62 0.09 -15.08
C ALA A 22 0.56 0.28 -13.56
N ILE A 23 -0.63 0.52 -13.02
CA ILE A 23 -0.82 0.64 -11.58
C ILE A 23 -0.52 -0.69 -10.88
N TRP A 24 -1.02 -1.78 -11.45
CA TRP A 24 -0.77 -3.12 -10.92
C TRP A 24 0.72 -3.43 -10.83
N ASP A 25 1.44 -3.17 -11.92
CA ASP A 25 2.89 -3.38 -11.95
C ASP A 25 3.59 -2.55 -10.89
N ALA A 26 3.18 -1.29 -10.73
CA ALA A 26 3.79 -0.39 -9.75
C ALA A 26 3.55 -0.84 -8.31
N ILE A 27 2.43 -1.51 -8.04
CA ILE A 27 2.12 -2.02 -6.70
C ILE A 27 2.84 -3.33 -6.40
N THR A 28 3.06 -4.17 -7.43
CA THR A 28 3.50 -5.55 -7.22
C THR A 28 4.97 -5.80 -7.51
N LYS A 29 5.61 -4.95 -8.31
CA LYS A 29 7.00 -5.18 -8.74
C LYS A 29 7.99 -4.34 -7.94
N PRO A 30 9.11 -4.96 -7.49
CA PRO A 30 10.06 -4.29 -6.61
C PRO A 30 10.77 -3.10 -7.24
N GLU A 31 10.97 -3.09 -8.56
CA GLU A 31 11.61 -1.97 -9.24
C GLU A 31 10.80 -0.69 -9.16
N PHE A 32 9.49 -0.77 -8.91
CA PHE A 32 8.64 0.39 -8.73
C PHE A 32 8.49 0.78 -7.27
N THR A 33 8.25 -0.18 -6.39
CA THR A 33 7.95 0.11 -4.97
C THR A 33 9.09 0.83 -4.28
N SER A 34 10.34 0.52 -4.62
CA SER A 34 11.51 1.19 -4.04
C SER A 34 11.52 2.69 -4.31
N ARG A 35 10.79 3.15 -5.31
CA ARG A 35 10.78 4.55 -5.75
C ARG A 35 9.66 5.37 -5.12
N TYR A 36 8.67 4.76 -4.47
CA TYR A 36 7.58 5.51 -3.84
C TYR A 36 7.15 4.98 -2.48
N PHE A 37 7.60 3.79 -2.08
CA PHE A 37 7.16 3.15 -0.85
C PHE A 37 8.25 3.23 0.22
N HIS A 38 8.64 4.47 0.57
CA HIS A 38 9.65 4.75 1.61
C HIS A 38 10.98 4.02 1.40
N GLY A 39 11.37 3.80 0.14
CA GLY A 39 12.62 3.11 -0.20
C GLY A 39 12.57 1.60 0.01
N VAL A 40 11.42 1.06 0.38
CA VAL A 40 11.26 -0.39 0.60
C VAL A 40 11.01 -1.09 -0.72
N THR A 41 11.72 -2.19 -0.95
CA THR A 41 11.52 -3.03 -2.12
C THR A 41 10.50 -4.10 -1.80
N ILE A 42 9.39 -4.13 -2.53
CA ILE A 42 8.29 -5.06 -2.27
C ILE A 42 7.99 -5.88 -3.52
N GLU A 43 8.02 -7.20 -3.36
CA GLU A 43 7.66 -8.14 -4.41
C GLU A 43 6.39 -8.89 -4.02
N THR A 44 5.40 -8.90 -4.91
CA THR A 44 4.13 -9.58 -4.66
C THR A 44 3.93 -10.70 -5.67
N THR A 45 3.60 -11.89 -5.15
CA THR A 45 3.23 -13.06 -5.93
C THR A 45 1.80 -13.46 -5.55
N PRO A 46 1.18 -14.43 -6.23
CA PRO A 46 -0.14 -14.89 -5.81
C PRO A 46 -0.22 -15.44 -4.38
N GLU A 47 0.90 -15.80 -3.80
CA GLU A 47 0.92 -16.42 -2.47
C GLU A 47 1.36 -15.46 -1.37
N GLU A 48 2.32 -14.57 -1.66
CA GLU A 48 2.93 -13.76 -0.59
C GLU A 48 3.44 -12.42 -1.10
N ARG A 49 3.60 -11.49 -0.16
CA ARG A 49 4.13 -10.15 -0.41
C ARG A 49 5.36 -9.98 0.46
N ARG A 50 6.54 -9.92 -0.17
CA ARG A 50 7.84 -9.83 0.52
C ARG A 50 8.35 -8.41 0.50
N SER A 51 8.75 -7.92 1.68
CA SER A 51 9.31 -6.57 1.83
C SER A 51 10.76 -6.65 2.24
N TYR A 52 11.60 -5.91 1.52
CA TYR A 52 13.05 -5.88 1.75
C TYR A 52 13.50 -4.46 2.04
N GLN A 53 14.49 -4.35 2.93
CA GLN A 53 15.23 -3.11 3.11
C GLN A 53 16.67 -3.40 2.69
N GLY A 54 17.09 -2.81 1.56
CA GLY A 54 18.31 -3.25 0.89
C GLY A 54 18.15 -4.71 0.46
N SER A 55 19.08 -5.55 0.86
CA SER A 55 19.01 -6.99 0.57
C SER A 55 18.38 -7.80 1.71
N GLU A 56 17.98 -7.15 2.80
CA GLU A 56 17.46 -7.82 3.98
C GLU A 56 15.96 -8.00 3.90
N LEU A 57 15.49 -9.25 4.01
CA LEU A 57 14.06 -9.56 4.07
C LEU A 57 13.53 -9.14 5.43
N LYS A 58 12.55 -8.22 5.43
CA LYS A 58 11.96 -7.68 6.67
C LYS A 58 10.61 -8.29 7.00
N ASN A 59 9.81 -8.64 5.99
CA ASN A 59 8.47 -9.14 6.23
C ASN A 59 7.98 -9.98 5.06
N VAL A 60 7.20 -11.01 5.40
CA VAL A 60 6.47 -11.82 4.42
C VAL A 60 5.00 -11.77 4.81
N GLY A 61 4.20 -11.09 4.00
CA GLY A 61 2.76 -11.00 4.19
C GLY A 61 2.03 -12.03 3.35
N GLU A 62 0.88 -12.47 3.84
CA GLU A 62 0.02 -13.39 3.11
C GLU A 62 -0.78 -12.63 2.06
N VAL A 63 -0.86 -13.16 0.84
CA VAL A 63 -1.77 -12.64 -0.19
C VAL A 63 -3.06 -13.44 -0.11
N VAL A 64 -4.16 -12.74 0.13
CA VAL A 64 -5.48 -13.33 0.33
C VAL A 64 -6.26 -13.37 -0.97
N GLU A 65 -6.11 -12.35 -1.81
CA GLU A 65 -6.77 -12.28 -3.11
C GLU A 65 -5.80 -11.68 -4.14
N TYR A 66 -5.72 -12.29 -5.30
CA TYR A 66 -4.80 -11.88 -6.35
C TYR A 66 -5.54 -11.96 -7.69
N ASP A 67 -6.03 -10.81 -8.16
CA ASP A 67 -6.83 -10.72 -9.39
C ASP A 67 -6.31 -9.55 -10.25
N PRO A 68 -5.19 -9.76 -10.98
CA PRO A 68 -4.62 -8.70 -11.79
C PRO A 68 -5.52 -8.36 -13.00
N PRO A 69 -5.62 -7.10 -13.40
CA PRO A 69 -5.05 -5.93 -12.73
C PRO A 69 -6.06 -5.18 -11.86
N ARG A 70 -7.05 -5.88 -11.28
CA ARG A 70 -8.20 -5.27 -10.63
C ARG A 70 -8.14 -5.21 -9.12
N LYS A 71 -7.65 -6.28 -8.48
CA LYS A 71 -7.75 -6.36 -7.02
C LYS A 71 -6.63 -7.19 -6.42
N LEU A 72 -6.04 -6.64 -5.35
CA LEU A 72 -5.03 -7.31 -4.54
C LEU A 72 -5.40 -7.12 -3.08
N VAL A 73 -5.43 -8.20 -2.30
CA VAL A 73 -5.66 -8.16 -0.87
C VAL A 73 -4.54 -8.90 -0.16
N HIS A 74 -3.94 -8.26 0.83
CA HIS A 74 -2.84 -8.87 1.57
C HIS A 74 -2.83 -8.44 3.03
N SER A 75 -2.14 -9.20 3.88
CA SER A 75 -1.93 -8.84 5.28
C SER A 75 -0.90 -7.71 5.38
N TRP A 76 -0.93 -6.99 6.49
CA TRP A 76 -0.05 -5.84 6.73
C TRP A 76 0.52 -5.87 8.14
N ILE A 77 1.84 -5.70 8.22
CA ILE A 77 2.56 -5.45 9.46
C ILE A 77 3.56 -4.31 9.19
N SER A 78 3.55 -3.28 10.04
CA SER A 78 4.55 -2.21 9.96
C SER A 78 5.77 -2.63 10.78
N TYR A 79 6.77 -3.15 10.11
CA TYR A 79 7.91 -3.81 10.77
C TYR A 79 9.05 -2.86 11.15
N TYR A 80 8.99 -1.60 10.71
CA TYR A 80 10.08 -0.64 10.95
C TYR A 80 10.12 -0.10 12.38
N ASP A 81 9.10 -0.36 13.16
CA ASP A 81 9.00 0.05 14.55
C ASP A 81 8.60 -1.15 15.39
N PRO A 82 9.36 -1.49 16.46
CA PRO A 82 9.06 -2.68 17.27
C PRO A 82 7.67 -2.69 17.88
N GLU A 83 7.14 -1.52 18.25
CA GLU A 83 5.79 -1.44 18.84
C GLU A 83 4.72 -1.71 17.79
N LEU A 84 4.92 -1.23 16.56
CA LEU A 84 3.98 -1.51 15.47
C LEU A 84 4.07 -2.96 15.03
N ALA A 85 5.28 -3.51 14.96
CA ALA A 85 5.51 -4.89 14.54
C ALA A 85 4.93 -5.90 15.53
N ALA A 86 4.73 -5.51 16.79
CA ALA A 86 4.16 -6.36 17.82
C ALA A 86 2.63 -6.42 17.78
N GLU A 87 1.99 -5.54 17.02
CA GLU A 87 0.53 -5.53 16.91
C GLU A 87 0.04 -6.64 15.98
N ASP A 88 -1.26 -6.93 16.07
CA ASP A 88 -1.88 -7.94 15.20
C ASP A 88 -1.80 -7.51 13.73
N PRO A 89 -1.68 -8.47 12.80
CA PRO A 89 -1.74 -8.14 11.38
C PRO A 89 -3.07 -7.49 11.02
N SER A 90 -3.00 -6.49 10.14
CA SER A 90 -4.18 -5.87 9.55
C SER A 90 -4.26 -6.29 8.08
N ARG A 91 -5.20 -5.71 7.33
CA ARG A 91 -5.44 -6.10 5.94
C ARG A 91 -5.48 -4.87 5.05
N VAL A 92 -4.84 -4.98 3.89
CA VAL A 92 -4.86 -3.93 2.86
C VAL A 92 -5.46 -4.51 1.59
N SER A 93 -6.42 -3.78 1.02
CA SER A 93 -7.04 -4.11 -0.26
C SER A 93 -6.77 -2.98 -1.25
N TRP A 94 -6.31 -3.35 -2.45
CA TRP A 94 -6.09 -2.43 -3.55
C TRP A 94 -7.09 -2.77 -4.64
N GLU A 95 -7.88 -1.78 -5.06
CA GLU A 95 -8.87 -1.97 -6.13
C GLU A 95 -8.62 -0.94 -7.21
N ILE A 96 -8.53 -1.39 -8.46
CA ILE A 96 -8.18 -0.54 -9.60
C ILE A 96 -9.31 -0.61 -10.61
N GLU A 97 -9.91 0.55 -10.90
CA GLU A 97 -11.02 0.67 -11.85
C GLU A 97 -10.62 1.58 -13.01
N PRO A 98 -10.62 1.05 -14.25
CA PRO A 98 -10.35 1.92 -15.39
C PRO A 98 -11.50 2.93 -15.56
N GLN A 99 -11.12 4.15 -15.90
CA GLN A 99 -12.07 5.21 -16.21
C GLN A 99 -11.96 5.54 -17.70
N GLU A 100 -12.81 6.43 -18.17
CA GLU A 100 -12.71 6.92 -19.54
C GLU A 100 -11.45 7.79 -19.69
N SER A 101 -10.95 7.92 -20.91
CA SER A 101 -9.84 8.83 -21.25
C SER A 101 -8.49 8.48 -20.62
N GLY A 102 -8.26 7.21 -20.33
CA GLY A 102 -6.91 6.72 -20.01
C GLY A 102 -6.44 6.95 -18.58
N TYR A 103 -7.35 7.17 -17.66
CA TYR A 103 -6.99 7.22 -16.24
C TYR A 103 -7.77 6.15 -15.47
N SER A 104 -7.37 5.91 -14.23
CA SER A 104 -7.96 4.88 -13.38
C SER A 104 -8.21 5.41 -11.98
N LEU A 105 -9.21 4.84 -11.31
CA LEU A 105 -9.45 5.08 -9.90
C LEU A 105 -8.80 3.98 -9.09
N LEU A 106 -7.90 4.37 -8.19
CA LEU A 106 -7.29 3.45 -7.23
C LEU A 106 -7.94 3.66 -5.87
N THR A 107 -8.47 2.60 -5.31
CA THR A 107 -9.03 2.61 -3.95
C THR A 107 -8.18 1.69 -3.08
N VAL A 108 -7.71 2.22 -1.95
CA VAL A 108 -7.00 1.45 -0.94
C VAL A 108 -7.87 1.39 0.30
N THR A 109 -8.17 0.19 0.77
CA THR A 109 -8.89 -0.02 2.02
C THR A 109 -7.96 -0.72 3.00
N HIS A 110 -7.70 -0.08 4.14
CA HIS A 110 -6.90 -0.66 5.20
C HIS A 110 -7.84 -0.95 6.36
N ASP A 111 -8.09 -2.22 6.64
CA ASP A 111 -9.05 -2.62 7.67
C ASP A 111 -8.46 -3.68 8.59
N GLN A 112 -9.28 -4.21 9.48
CA GLN A 112 -8.83 -5.13 10.53
C GLN A 112 -7.76 -4.50 11.42
N LEU A 113 -7.94 -3.21 11.71
CA LEU A 113 -7.00 -2.45 12.54
C LEU A 113 -7.38 -2.45 14.02
N GLU A 114 -8.42 -3.18 14.41
CA GLU A 114 -8.87 -3.25 15.80
C GLU A 114 -7.78 -3.74 16.75
N GLY A 115 -6.98 -4.71 16.31
CA GLY A 115 -5.85 -5.21 17.08
C GLY A 115 -4.53 -4.48 16.81
N ALA A 116 -4.58 -3.38 16.07
CA ALA A 116 -3.38 -2.63 15.68
C ALA A 116 -3.62 -1.12 15.75
N PRO A 117 -3.95 -0.59 16.94
CA PRO A 117 -4.30 0.83 17.07
C PRO A 117 -3.14 1.78 16.77
N LYS A 118 -1.90 1.40 17.09
CA LYS A 118 -0.74 2.24 16.79
C LYS A 118 -0.47 2.26 15.29
N THR A 119 -0.63 1.12 14.63
CA THR A 119 -0.55 1.03 13.18
C THR A 119 -1.61 1.90 12.54
N ALA A 120 -2.86 1.84 13.03
CA ALA A 120 -3.96 2.65 12.52
C ALA A 120 -3.63 4.14 12.57
N ALA A 121 -3.08 4.61 13.69
CA ALA A 121 -2.69 6.01 13.85
C ALA A 121 -1.54 6.38 12.90
N ASN A 122 -0.58 5.49 12.74
CA ASN A 122 0.60 5.73 11.89
C ASN A 122 0.21 5.87 10.42
N VAL A 123 -0.59 4.92 9.90
CA VAL A 123 -0.92 4.90 8.47
C VAL A 123 -1.90 6.00 8.09
N SER A 124 -2.77 6.43 9.01
CA SER A 124 -3.74 7.51 8.74
C SER A 124 -3.12 8.90 8.85
N GLY A 125 -1.94 9.02 9.43
CA GLY A 125 -1.21 10.28 9.49
C GLY A 125 -0.72 10.68 8.11
N THR A 126 0.55 10.38 7.82
CA THR A 126 1.12 10.67 6.50
C THR A 126 1.41 9.40 5.70
N GLY A 127 1.26 8.23 6.30
CA GLY A 127 1.65 6.97 5.67
C GLY A 127 1.02 6.75 4.30
N TRP A 128 -0.29 6.61 4.24
CA TRP A 128 -0.98 6.37 2.97
C TRP A 128 -0.95 7.59 2.05
N MET A 129 -0.98 8.80 2.60
CA MET A 129 -0.89 10.01 1.78
C MET A 129 0.42 10.04 1.00
N MET A 130 1.53 9.73 1.65
CA MET A 130 2.85 9.73 1.00
C MET A 130 2.95 8.61 -0.04
N VAL A 131 2.47 7.41 0.30
CA VAL A 131 2.51 6.28 -0.63
C VAL A 131 1.70 6.58 -1.89
N LEU A 132 0.47 7.04 -1.74
CA LEU A 132 -0.42 7.29 -2.88
C LEU A 132 0.03 8.49 -3.71
N SER A 133 0.50 9.55 -3.06
CA SER A 133 1.05 10.70 -3.77
C SER A 133 2.31 10.32 -4.54
N GLY A 134 3.17 9.52 -3.93
CA GLY A 134 4.38 9.04 -4.58
C GLY A 134 4.08 8.14 -5.77
N LEU A 135 3.13 7.23 -5.63
CA LEU A 135 2.70 6.34 -6.70
C LEU A 135 2.13 7.13 -7.88
N LYS A 136 1.24 8.07 -7.60
CA LYS A 136 0.63 8.92 -8.62
C LYS A 136 1.69 9.73 -9.36
N THR A 137 2.58 10.38 -8.62
CA THR A 137 3.64 11.20 -9.22
C THR A 137 4.56 10.36 -10.10
N LEU A 138 4.98 9.19 -9.61
CA LEU A 138 5.85 8.30 -10.37
C LEU A 138 5.21 7.86 -11.69
N LEU A 139 3.94 7.44 -11.64
CA LEU A 139 3.27 6.93 -12.83
C LEU A 139 2.93 8.03 -13.82
N GLU A 140 2.63 9.24 -13.36
CA GLU A 140 2.24 10.34 -14.25
C GLU A 140 3.43 11.11 -14.82
N THR A 141 4.55 11.14 -14.12
CA THR A 141 5.71 11.94 -14.54
C THR A 141 6.97 11.12 -14.85
N GLY A 142 7.03 9.87 -14.38
CA GLY A 142 8.23 9.05 -14.47
C GLY A 142 9.28 9.38 -13.41
N GLU A 143 9.01 10.34 -12.53
CA GLU A 143 9.93 10.80 -11.50
C GLU A 143 9.36 10.53 -10.11
N PRO A 144 10.19 10.21 -9.11
CA PRO A 144 9.69 10.04 -7.74
C PRO A 144 9.27 11.38 -7.14
N LEU A 145 8.30 11.33 -6.22
CA LEU A 145 7.85 12.50 -5.48
C LEU A 145 8.98 13.05 -4.60
N VAL A 146 9.71 12.15 -3.97
CA VAL A 146 10.86 12.49 -3.13
C VAL A 146 12.10 11.94 -3.81
N GLY A 147 12.96 12.84 -4.23
CA GLY A 147 14.13 12.48 -5.04
C GLY A 147 15.30 11.93 -4.27
#